data_2c8fac998ce840f522be811b703d1dd1
#
_entry.id   2c8fac998ce840f522be811b703d1dd1
#
_cell.length_a   1.000
_cell.length_b   1.000
_cell.length_c   1.000
_cell.angle_alpha   90.00
_cell.angle_beta   90.00
_cell.angle_gamma   90.00
#
_symmetry.space_group_name_H-M   'P 1'
#
loop_
_entity.id
_entity.type
_entity.pdbx_description
1 polymer ?
#
loop_
_entity_poly.entity_id
_entity_poly.type
_entity_poly.pdbx_seq_one_letter_code
_entity_poly.pdbx_strand_id
1 'polypeptide(L)'
;MKEIIQKKLEEIEKQEHVKIILAIESGSRAWSFESADSDYDVRFIYVREPEMYLRLDTVRDVIEWQLDEVFDISGWDIKKALQLLYKSNPTLFEWINSPIVYKETREGRELRDISKQYFDVKKSVMHYLNMASNTFDNYLQDESVKLKKYFYALRPILAAKYALENKT
;
A
#
# COMPACT_ATOMS: atom_id res chain seq x y z
N MET A 1 11.27 -15.56 -6.88
CA MET A 1 9.99 -14.84 -6.65
C MET A 1 9.94 -13.49 -7.36
N LYS A 2 10.95 -12.62 -7.25
CA LYS A 2 10.94 -11.29 -7.91
C LYS A 2 10.60 -11.35 -9.41
N GLU A 3 11.23 -12.24 -10.16
CA GLU A 3 10.96 -12.43 -11.60
C GLU A 3 9.53 -12.90 -11.90
N ILE A 4 8.96 -13.75 -11.02
CA ILE A 4 7.58 -14.21 -11.15
C ILE A 4 6.62 -13.03 -10.96
N ILE A 5 6.86 -12.20 -9.94
CA ILE A 5 6.05 -11.00 -9.67
C ILE A 5 6.15 -10.03 -10.86
N GLN A 6 7.35 -9.80 -11.39
CA GLN A 6 7.54 -8.92 -12.55
C GLN A 6 6.76 -9.42 -13.79
N LYS A 7 6.77 -10.72 -14.07
CA LYS A 7 5.95 -11.30 -15.17
C LYS A 7 4.45 -11.09 -14.94
N LYS A 8 3.98 -11.29 -13.69
CA LYS A 8 2.57 -11.02 -13.34
C LYS A 8 2.20 -9.54 -13.53
N LEU A 9 3.08 -8.61 -13.18
CA LEU A 9 2.87 -7.18 -13.42
C LEU A 9 2.77 -6.86 -14.93
N GLU A 10 3.58 -7.50 -15.76
CA GLU A 10 3.50 -7.36 -17.24
C GLU A 10 2.18 -7.96 -17.80
N GLU A 11 1.70 -9.06 -17.22
CA GLU A 11 0.40 -9.64 -17.59
C GLU A 11 -0.74 -8.70 -17.22
N ILE A 12 -0.71 -8.08 -16.03
CA ILE A 12 -1.69 -7.08 -15.59
C ILE A 12 -1.71 -5.90 -16.57
N GLU A 13 -0.56 -5.34 -16.91
CA GLU A 13 -0.49 -4.22 -17.86
C GLU A 13 -1.18 -4.56 -19.20
N LYS A 14 -0.96 -5.77 -19.71
CA LYS A 14 -1.55 -6.21 -20.98
C LYS A 14 -3.05 -6.46 -20.90
N GLN A 15 -3.51 -7.10 -19.82
CA GLN A 15 -4.92 -7.51 -19.69
C GLN A 15 -5.83 -6.36 -19.29
N GLU A 16 -5.35 -5.50 -18.39
CA GLU A 16 -6.10 -4.35 -17.88
C GLU A 16 -5.90 -3.06 -18.72
N HIS A 17 -5.03 -3.12 -19.74
CA HIS A 17 -4.67 -1.96 -20.57
C HIS A 17 -4.24 -0.76 -19.74
N VAL A 18 -3.28 -0.99 -18.83
CA VAL A 18 -2.74 0.04 -17.92
C VAL A 18 -1.21 0.07 -17.99
N LYS A 19 -0.62 1.18 -17.56
CA LYS A 19 0.82 1.30 -17.32
C LYS A 19 1.07 1.34 -15.82
N ILE A 20 1.78 0.36 -15.27
CA ILE A 20 2.19 0.36 -13.87
C ILE A 20 3.40 1.27 -13.71
N ILE A 21 3.25 2.31 -12.88
CA ILE A 21 4.30 3.32 -12.63
C ILE A 21 5.14 3.00 -11.39
N LEU A 22 4.54 2.32 -10.39
CA LEU A 22 5.22 1.87 -9.18
C LEU A 22 4.62 0.54 -8.75
N ALA A 23 5.45 -0.44 -8.42
CA ALA A 23 5.02 -1.70 -7.80
C ALA A 23 6.00 -2.08 -6.69
N ILE A 24 5.46 -2.42 -5.53
CA ILE A 24 6.19 -2.64 -4.29
C ILE A 24 5.68 -3.88 -3.55
N GLU A 25 6.46 -4.33 -2.59
CA GLU A 25 5.99 -5.23 -1.54
C GLU A 25 5.38 -4.43 -0.40
N SER A 26 4.29 -4.91 0.14
CA SER A 26 3.63 -4.40 1.35
C SER A 26 3.65 -5.47 2.45
N GLY A 27 2.81 -5.33 3.47
CA GLY A 27 2.60 -6.36 4.50
C GLY A 27 3.84 -6.74 5.28
N SER A 28 3.86 -7.98 5.77
CA SER A 28 4.87 -8.47 6.71
C SER A 28 6.28 -8.47 6.14
N ARG A 29 6.44 -8.73 4.83
CA ARG A 29 7.75 -8.74 4.15
C ARG A 29 8.37 -7.36 4.07
N ALA A 30 7.57 -6.34 3.77
CA ALA A 30 8.05 -4.96 3.77
C ALA A 30 8.49 -4.48 5.15
N TRP A 31 7.94 -5.06 6.21
CA TRP A 31 8.22 -4.70 7.60
C TRP A 31 9.23 -5.61 8.29
N SER A 32 9.84 -6.56 7.57
CA SER A 32 10.86 -7.49 8.08
C SER A 32 10.41 -8.33 9.29
N PHE A 33 9.12 -8.73 9.33
CA PHE A 33 8.59 -9.70 10.29
C PHE A 33 7.80 -10.83 9.62
N GLU A 34 8.14 -11.14 8.36
CA GLU A 34 7.56 -12.26 7.64
C GLU A 34 7.87 -13.60 8.32
N SER A 35 6.94 -14.53 8.20
CA SER A 35 7.13 -15.96 8.49
C SER A 35 7.37 -16.74 7.19
N ALA A 36 7.79 -17.99 7.31
CA ALA A 36 7.99 -18.87 6.14
C ALA A 36 6.74 -18.99 5.26
N ASP A 37 5.56 -18.90 5.88
CA ASP A 37 4.24 -19.04 5.23
C ASP A 37 3.61 -17.68 4.87
N SER A 38 4.36 -16.57 4.98
CA SER A 38 3.82 -15.26 4.60
C SER A 38 3.63 -15.18 3.09
N ASP A 39 2.45 -14.71 2.67
CA ASP A 39 2.11 -14.33 1.31
C ASP A 39 2.96 -13.16 0.79
N TYR A 40 2.88 -12.90 -0.50
CA TYR A 40 3.47 -11.74 -1.14
C TYR A 40 2.39 -10.69 -1.35
N ASP A 41 2.47 -9.61 -0.58
CA ASP A 41 1.56 -8.47 -0.62
C ASP A 41 2.00 -7.46 -1.69
N VAL A 42 1.79 -7.78 -2.97
CA VAL A 42 2.20 -6.91 -4.07
C VAL A 42 1.18 -5.80 -4.26
N ARG A 43 1.62 -4.57 -4.13
CA ARG A 43 0.80 -3.38 -4.34
C ARG A 43 1.37 -2.54 -5.47
N PHE A 44 0.50 -2.00 -6.33
CA PHE A 44 0.97 -1.19 -7.44
C PHE A 44 0.09 0.04 -7.70
N ILE A 45 0.70 1.06 -8.30
CA ILE A 45 0.02 2.26 -8.76
C ILE A 45 0.12 2.27 -10.29
N TYR A 46 -1.02 2.49 -10.95
CA TYR A 46 -1.12 2.44 -12.40
C TYR A 46 -1.80 3.68 -12.98
N VAL A 47 -1.57 3.90 -14.27
CA VAL A 47 -2.25 4.90 -15.08
C VAL A 47 -2.97 4.20 -16.24
N ARG A 48 -4.14 4.72 -16.64
CA ARG A 48 -4.89 4.34 -17.83
C ARG A 48 -4.60 5.31 -18.97
N GLU A 49 -5.06 4.96 -20.18
CA GLU A 49 -5.06 5.89 -21.29
C GLU A 49 -5.89 7.14 -20.96
N PRO A 50 -5.50 8.34 -21.43
CA PRO A 50 -6.13 9.61 -21.06
C PRO A 50 -7.64 9.63 -21.29
N GLU A 51 -8.13 8.98 -22.34
CA GLU A 51 -9.55 8.89 -22.70
C GLU A 51 -10.38 8.24 -21.59
N MET A 52 -9.81 7.33 -20.83
CA MET A 52 -10.47 6.67 -19.71
C MET A 52 -10.80 7.64 -18.56
N TYR A 53 -10.02 8.71 -18.40
CA TYR A 53 -10.25 9.74 -17.39
C TYR A 53 -11.27 10.80 -17.83
N LEU A 54 -11.58 10.87 -19.12
CA LEU A 54 -12.55 11.81 -19.71
C LEU A 54 -13.95 11.21 -19.83
N ARG A 55 -14.15 9.96 -19.46
CA ARG A 55 -15.44 9.28 -19.51
C ARG A 55 -16.42 9.86 -18.49
N LEU A 56 -17.71 9.84 -18.82
CA LEU A 56 -18.80 10.28 -17.93
C LEU A 56 -19.19 9.21 -16.89
N ASP A 57 -18.99 7.93 -17.24
CA ASP A 57 -19.22 6.81 -16.34
C ASP A 57 -18.07 6.62 -15.36
N THR A 58 -18.35 6.03 -14.20
CA THR A 58 -17.34 5.75 -13.19
C THR A 58 -16.49 4.56 -13.62
N VAL A 59 -15.19 4.80 -13.81
CA VAL A 59 -14.20 3.75 -14.05
C VAL A 59 -13.69 3.23 -12.71
N ARG A 60 -13.55 1.91 -12.59
CA ARG A 60 -13.01 1.26 -11.38
C ARG A 60 -11.57 1.76 -11.11
N ASP A 61 -11.33 2.22 -9.89
CA ASP A 61 -10.06 2.82 -9.46
C ASP A 61 -9.15 1.83 -8.69
N VAL A 62 -9.55 0.56 -8.62
CA VAL A 62 -8.80 -0.55 -8.02
C VAL A 62 -8.79 -1.72 -8.98
N ILE A 63 -7.63 -2.33 -9.16
CA ILE A 63 -7.45 -3.64 -9.78
C ILE A 63 -7.12 -4.63 -8.66
N GLU A 64 -7.95 -5.65 -8.49
CA GLU A 64 -7.67 -6.84 -7.68
C GLU A 64 -7.36 -7.96 -8.66
N TRP A 65 -6.10 -8.39 -8.67
CA TRP A 65 -5.63 -9.34 -9.68
C TRP A 65 -5.62 -10.77 -9.18
N GLN A 66 -5.00 -10.99 -8.03
CA GLN A 66 -4.81 -12.33 -7.48
C GLN A 66 -4.85 -12.26 -5.96
N LEU A 67 -5.63 -13.16 -5.36
CA LEU A 67 -5.68 -13.39 -3.93
C LEU A 67 -5.72 -14.90 -3.70
N ASP A 68 -4.58 -15.48 -3.34
CA ASP A 68 -4.43 -16.89 -2.99
C ASP A 68 -3.48 -17.05 -1.79
N GLU A 69 -3.05 -18.27 -1.49
CA GLU A 69 -2.15 -18.55 -0.36
C GLU A 69 -0.72 -18.01 -0.55
N VAL A 70 -0.34 -17.63 -1.77
CA VAL A 70 1.02 -17.18 -2.11
C VAL A 70 1.06 -15.71 -2.46
N PHE A 71 0.02 -15.20 -3.14
CA PHE A 71 -0.01 -13.83 -3.66
C PHE A 71 -1.29 -13.11 -3.28
N ASP A 72 -1.13 -11.88 -2.80
CA ASP A 72 -2.17 -10.86 -2.72
C ASP A 72 -1.72 -9.67 -3.59
N ILE A 73 -2.23 -9.59 -4.82
CA ILE A 73 -1.83 -8.59 -5.82
C ILE A 73 -2.98 -7.65 -6.10
N SER A 74 -2.80 -6.38 -5.74
CA SER A 74 -3.79 -5.34 -6.03
C SER A 74 -3.14 -3.99 -6.32
N GLY A 75 -3.86 -3.13 -7.04
CA GLY A 75 -3.35 -1.82 -7.42
C GLY A 75 -4.38 -0.72 -7.40
N TRP A 76 -3.90 0.51 -7.31
CA TRP A 76 -4.70 1.72 -7.31
C TRP A 76 -4.41 2.55 -8.56
N ASP A 77 -5.49 3.08 -9.13
CA ASP A 77 -5.41 4.11 -10.18
C ASP A 77 -4.69 5.35 -9.64
N ILE A 78 -3.93 6.03 -10.50
CA ILE A 78 -3.21 7.26 -10.13
C ILE A 78 -4.14 8.32 -9.56
N LYS A 79 -5.38 8.44 -10.06
CA LYS A 79 -6.36 9.40 -9.53
C LYS A 79 -6.69 9.11 -8.07
N LYS A 80 -6.89 7.82 -7.73
CA LYS A 80 -7.10 7.38 -6.34
C LYS A 80 -5.85 7.63 -5.50
N ALA A 81 -4.67 7.28 -6.01
CA ALA A 81 -3.40 7.51 -5.30
C ALA A 81 -3.21 9.01 -5.00
N LEU A 82 -3.46 9.90 -5.95
CA LEU A 82 -3.37 11.35 -5.74
C LEU A 82 -4.41 11.88 -4.75
N GLN A 83 -5.63 11.33 -4.74
CA GLN A 83 -6.63 11.67 -3.73
C GLN A 83 -6.22 11.25 -2.31
N LEU A 84 -5.61 10.07 -2.18
CA LEU A 84 -5.07 9.58 -0.91
C LEU A 84 -3.86 10.40 -0.47
N LEU A 85 -3.01 10.81 -1.41
CA LEU A 85 -1.89 11.71 -1.17
C LEU A 85 -2.35 13.04 -0.60
N TYR A 86 -3.33 13.68 -1.25
CA TYR A 86 -3.91 14.95 -0.80
C TYR A 86 -4.51 14.87 0.61
N LYS A 87 -5.09 13.70 0.94
CA LYS A 87 -5.63 13.43 2.28
C LYS A 87 -4.55 13.06 3.31
N SER A 88 -3.29 12.94 2.89
CA SER A 88 -2.19 12.41 3.71
C SER A 88 -2.52 11.03 4.29
N ASN A 89 -2.97 10.10 3.43
CA ASN A 89 -3.33 8.75 3.84
C ASN A 89 -2.06 7.92 4.11
N PRO A 90 -1.83 7.41 5.33
CA PRO A 90 -0.61 6.70 5.68
C PRO A 90 -0.34 5.44 4.85
N THR A 91 -1.37 4.70 4.44
CA THR A 91 -1.19 3.49 3.64
C THR A 91 -0.51 3.80 2.30
N LEU A 92 -0.85 4.93 1.67
CA LEU A 92 -0.17 5.36 0.45
C LEU A 92 1.30 5.69 0.71
N PHE A 93 1.61 6.39 1.82
CA PHE A 93 3.00 6.69 2.19
C PHE A 93 3.79 5.42 2.50
N GLU A 94 3.18 4.42 3.14
CA GLU A 94 3.78 3.11 3.34
C GLU A 94 4.12 2.44 2.00
N TRP A 95 3.21 2.47 1.01
CA TRP A 95 3.50 1.93 -0.33
C TRP A 95 4.63 2.69 -1.03
N ILE A 96 4.55 4.01 -1.05
CA ILE A 96 5.55 4.87 -1.69
C ILE A 96 6.93 4.67 -1.07
N ASN A 97 7.02 4.45 0.25
CA ASN A 97 8.28 4.30 0.98
C ASN A 97 8.70 2.84 1.22
N SER A 98 8.01 1.86 0.61
CA SER A 98 8.39 0.46 0.77
C SER A 98 9.85 0.22 0.38
N PRO A 99 10.61 -0.53 1.21
CA PRO A 99 12.00 -0.86 0.92
C PRO A 99 12.16 -1.86 -0.22
N ILE A 100 11.09 -2.61 -0.56
CA ILE A 100 11.11 -3.64 -1.60
C ILE A 100 10.34 -3.16 -2.82
N VAL A 101 11.05 -2.88 -3.89
CA VAL A 101 10.51 -2.37 -5.14
C VAL A 101 10.63 -3.41 -6.25
N TYR A 102 9.51 -3.72 -6.92
CA TYR A 102 9.45 -4.64 -8.04
C TYR A 102 9.53 -3.92 -9.38
N LYS A 103 8.89 -2.76 -9.48
CA LYS A 103 8.91 -1.89 -10.67
C LYS A 103 8.81 -0.44 -10.26
N GLU A 104 9.58 0.43 -10.91
CA GLU A 104 9.49 1.87 -10.74
C GLU A 104 9.85 2.56 -12.04
N THR A 105 8.96 3.41 -12.52
CA THR A 105 9.20 4.27 -13.69
C THR A 105 9.67 5.66 -13.27
N ARG A 106 9.91 6.53 -14.25
CA ARG A 106 10.18 7.95 -13.98
C ARG A 106 9.02 8.61 -13.23
N GLU A 107 7.79 8.34 -13.65
CA GLU A 107 6.58 8.90 -13.04
C GLU A 107 6.37 8.38 -11.60
N GLY A 108 6.76 7.14 -11.33
CA GLY A 108 6.78 6.57 -9.98
C GLY A 108 7.74 7.32 -9.05
N ARG A 109 8.94 7.67 -9.54
CA ARG A 109 9.91 8.50 -8.80
C ARG A 109 9.37 9.90 -8.56
N GLU A 110 8.78 10.54 -9.57
CA GLU A 110 8.15 11.85 -9.44
C GLU A 110 7.04 11.83 -8.37
N LEU A 111 6.22 10.78 -8.33
CA LEU A 111 5.20 10.59 -7.28
C LEU A 111 5.83 10.51 -5.88
N ARG A 112 6.94 9.78 -5.72
CA ARG A 112 7.69 9.75 -4.45
C ARG A 112 8.19 11.13 -4.03
N ASP A 113 8.71 11.90 -4.96
CA ASP A 113 9.26 13.22 -4.64
C ASP A 113 8.16 14.23 -4.27
N ILE A 114 7.06 14.19 -4.99
CA ILE A 114 5.89 15.03 -4.68
C ILE A 114 5.29 14.63 -3.31
N SER A 115 5.27 13.35 -2.97
CA SER A 115 4.64 12.86 -1.74
C SER A 115 5.23 13.50 -0.47
N LYS A 116 6.51 13.81 -0.46
CA LYS A 116 7.21 14.45 0.67
C LYS A 116 6.58 15.77 1.09
N GLN A 117 5.91 16.48 0.16
CA GLN A 117 5.27 17.77 0.43
C GLN A 117 3.85 17.64 1.03
N TYR A 118 3.28 16.44 0.98
CA TYR A 118 1.88 16.19 1.38
C TYR A 118 1.76 15.41 2.70
N PHE A 119 2.87 15.05 3.32
CA PHE A 119 2.83 14.33 4.59
C PHE A 119 2.40 15.24 5.73
N ASP A 120 1.27 14.91 6.35
CA ASP A 120 0.72 15.60 7.52
C ASP A 120 0.83 14.69 8.74
N VAL A 121 1.74 15.03 9.64
CA VAL A 121 2.02 14.26 10.86
C VAL A 121 0.76 14.03 11.69
N LYS A 122 -0.05 15.08 11.89
CA LYS A 122 -1.26 14.99 12.71
C LYS A 122 -2.27 14.00 12.12
N LYS A 123 -2.52 14.08 10.80
CA LYS A 123 -3.44 13.16 10.13
C LYS A 123 -2.93 11.73 10.17
N SER A 124 -1.64 11.53 9.93
CA SER A 124 -1.00 10.21 9.97
C SER A 124 -1.05 9.58 11.35
N VAL A 125 -0.73 10.33 12.40
CA VAL A 125 -0.81 9.88 13.79
C VAL A 125 -2.24 9.50 14.16
N MET A 126 -3.23 10.34 13.84
CA MET A 126 -4.64 10.04 14.13
C MET A 126 -5.11 8.76 13.40
N HIS A 127 -4.68 8.56 12.16
CA HIS A 127 -4.98 7.35 11.41
C HIS A 127 -4.37 6.11 12.06
N TYR A 128 -3.09 6.15 12.43
CA TYR A 128 -2.42 5.04 13.09
C TYR A 128 -3.04 4.70 14.45
N LEU A 129 -3.41 5.71 15.24
CA LEU A 129 -4.12 5.49 16.51
C LEU A 129 -5.47 4.81 16.30
N ASN A 130 -6.24 5.24 15.29
CA ASN A 130 -7.50 4.59 14.94
C ASN A 130 -7.29 3.14 14.47
N MET A 131 -6.24 2.86 13.68
CA MET A 131 -5.90 1.49 13.30
C MET A 131 -5.57 0.62 14.50
N ALA A 132 -4.78 1.12 15.44
CA ALA A 132 -4.42 0.41 16.66
C ALA A 132 -5.65 0.12 17.52
N SER A 133 -6.50 1.13 17.76
CA SER A 133 -7.75 0.99 18.50
C SER A 133 -8.67 -0.06 17.86
N ASN A 134 -8.92 0.06 16.55
CA ASN A 134 -9.75 -0.92 15.84
C ASN A 134 -9.19 -2.34 15.91
N THR A 135 -7.86 -2.50 15.84
CA THR A 135 -7.24 -3.82 15.97
C THR A 135 -7.38 -4.36 17.40
N PHE A 136 -7.20 -3.50 18.39
CA PHE A 136 -7.38 -3.85 19.80
C PHE A 136 -8.83 -4.29 20.08
N ASP A 137 -9.81 -3.48 19.67
CA ASP A 137 -11.23 -3.71 19.92
C ASP A 137 -11.75 -4.97 19.22
N ASN A 138 -11.27 -5.25 18.00
CA ASN A 138 -11.78 -6.37 17.20
C ASN A 138 -11.05 -7.70 17.43
N TYR A 139 -9.80 -7.68 17.94
CA TYR A 139 -8.98 -8.89 17.93
C TYR A 139 -8.22 -9.18 19.22
N LEU A 140 -8.15 -8.25 20.17
CA LEU A 140 -7.34 -8.41 21.38
C LEU A 140 -8.19 -8.50 22.66
N GLN A 141 -9.50 -8.75 22.53
CA GLN A 141 -10.42 -8.85 23.67
C GLN A 141 -10.61 -10.30 24.16
N ASP A 142 -10.22 -11.30 23.37
CA ASP A 142 -10.40 -12.71 23.69
C ASP A 142 -9.29 -13.21 24.65
N GLU A 143 -9.62 -14.26 25.46
CA GLU A 143 -8.65 -14.91 26.35
C GLU A 143 -7.47 -15.55 25.60
N SER A 144 -7.67 -15.95 24.33
CA SER A 144 -6.64 -16.55 23.48
C SER A 144 -6.55 -15.79 22.17
N VAL A 145 -5.44 -15.09 21.96
CA VAL A 145 -5.20 -14.26 20.77
C VAL A 145 -3.97 -14.74 20.02
N LYS A 146 -4.07 -14.83 18.69
CA LYS A 146 -2.91 -15.15 17.84
C LYS A 146 -1.85 -14.05 17.97
N LEU A 147 -0.58 -14.43 18.19
CA LEU A 147 0.55 -13.52 18.36
C LEU A 147 0.64 -12.46 17.25
N LYS A 148 0.35 -12.84 16.00
CA LYS A 148 0.32 -11.93 14.83
C LYS A 148 -0.59 -10.70 15.08
N LYS A 149 -1.68 -10.84 15.83
CA LYS A 149 -2.61 -9.72 16.11
C LYS A 149 -2.02 -8.66 17.03
N TYR A 150 -1.16 -9.06 17.96
CA TYR A 150 -0.41 -8.09 18.79
C TYR A 150 0.53 -7.23 17.93
N PHE A 151 1.22 -7.82 16.97
CA PHE A 151 2.05 -7.04 16.04
C PHE A 151 1.23 -6.06 15.21
N TYR A 152 0.04 -6.45 14.76
CA TYR A 152 -0.86 -5.55 14.02
C TYR A 152 -1.42 -4.39 14.85
N ALA A 153 -1.51 -4.54 16.18
CA ALA A 153 -1.88 -3.44 17.07
C ALA A 153 -0.67 -2.55 17.44
N LEU A 154 0.51 -3.15 17.68
CA LEU A 154 1.72 -2.44 18.07
C LEU A 154 2.32 -1.62 16.92
N ARG A 155 2.33 -2.18 15.69
CA ARG A 155 2.93 -1.52 14.52
C ARG A 155 2.40 -0.09 14.29
N PRO A 156 1.09 0.15 14.23
CA PRO A 156 0.59 1.51 14.03
C PRO A 156 0.93 2.44 15.20
N ILE A 157 1.01 1.95 16.44
CA ILE A 157 1.44 2.76 17.59
C ILE A 157 2.90 3.20 17.41
N LEU A 158 3.78 2.28 17.02
CA LEU A 158 5.19 2.59 16.77
C LEU A 158 5.34 3.54 15.56
N ALA A 159 4.54 3.36 14.51
CA ALA A 159 4.53 4.26 13.36
C ALA A 159 4.04 5.67 13.75
N ALA A 160 3.00 5.78 14.59
CA ALA A 160 2.55 7.07 15.13
C ALA A 160 3.64 7.76 15.95
N LYS A 161 4.32 7.00 16.82
CA LYS A 161 5.43 7.53 17.62
C LYS A 161 6.57 8.01 16.72
N TYR A 162 6.97 7.20 15.74
CA TYR A 162 8.02 7.56 14.78
C TYR A 162 7.68 8.85 14.01
N ALA A 163 6.44 8.97 13.51
CA ALA A 163 5.98 10.14 12.79
C ALA A 163 6.00 11.43 13.67
N LEU A 164 5.67 11.32 14.97
CA LEU A 164 5.75 12.43 15.92
C LEU A 164 7.19 12.88 16.17
N GLU A 165 8.12 11.94 16.33
CA GLU A 165 9.52 12.20 16.66
C GLU A 165 10.29 12.75 15.44
N ASN A 166 10.03 12.23 14.25
CA ASN A 166 10.80 12.54 13.04
C ASN A 166 10.11 13.52 12.09
N LYS A 167 8.82 13.80 12.32
CA LYS A 167 7.98 14.65 11.45
C LYS A 167 7.92 14.17 9.99
N THR A 168 8.08 12.87 9.80
CA THR A 168 8.07 12.19 8.50
C THR A 168 7.22 10.92 8.53
#